data_3cd7a2d60613c459f3e4d415839d6695
#
_entry.id   3cd7a2d60613c459f3e4d415839d6695
#
_cell.length_a   1.000
_cell.length_b   1.000
_cell.length_c   1.000
_cell.angle_alpha   90.00
_cell.angle_beta   90.00
_cell.angle_gamma   90.00
#
_symmetry.space_group_name_H-M   'P 1'
#
loop_
_entity.id
_entity.type
_entity.pdbx_description
1 polymer ?
#
loop_
_entity_poly.entity_id
_entity_poly.type
_entity_poly.pdbx_seq_one_letter_code
_entity_poly.pdbx_strand_id
1 'polypeptide(L)'
;MDALKRLDALPPEQATAAFLRCCGSRRWAQAMERGRPYADGPSLLAGAERAFALLAREDWLDAFSHHPRIGDRGSLAARFPATAGWSASEQGGVRDAGEDVLDALLRGNREYEARFGHVFIVCATGKTAPEMLALLRERLPNAPAAELEIAAAEQRKITAIRLEKLLAEGLRMSGITTHVLDTSLGRPASGVAVRLERREGSSWIELGRGGTDVDG
;
A
#
# COMPACT_ATOMS: atom_id res chain seq x y z
N MET A 1 -16.26 -7.47 16.98
CA MET A 1 -16.09 -5.98 17.13
C MET A 1 -15.90 -5.43 15.72
N ASP A 2 -16.64 -4.40 15.34
CA ASP A 2 -16.55 -3.74 14.05
C ASP A 2 -15.11 -3.24 13.80
N ALA A 3 -14.62 -3.35 12.55
CA ALA A 3 -13.25 -2.96 12.17
C ALA A 3 -12.98 -1.48 12.48
N LEU A 4 -13.98 -0.62 12.28
CA LEU A 4 -13.89 0.81 12.57
C LEU A 4 -13.70 1.06 14.07
N LYS A 5 -14.47 0.38 14.92
CA LYS A 5 -14.31 0.48 16.39
C LYS A 5 -12.93 0.00 16.86
N ARG A 6 -12.36 -1.00 16.17
CA ARG A 6 -10.96 -1.44 16.45
C ARG A 6 -9.95 -0.37 16.05
N LEU A 7 -10.14 0.27 14.90
CA LEU A 7 -9.30 1.36 14.42
C LEU A 7 -9.33 2.55 15.39
N ASP A 8 -10.52 2.89 15.88
CA ASP A 8 -10.70 3.99 16.83
C ASP A 8 -10.09 3.70 18.21
N ALA A 9 -10.08 2.43 18.62
CA ALA A 9 -9.48 1.99 19.89
C ALA A 9 -7.94 1.86 19.84
N LEU A 10 -7.30 1.97 18.67
CA LEU A 10 -5.84 1.87 18.58
C LEU A 10 -5.14 3.05 19.28
N PRO A 11 -3.98 2.79 19.93
CA PRO A 11 -3.07 3.85 20.33
C PRO A 11 -2.72 4.76 19.14
N PRO A 12 -2.46 6.08 19.36
CA PRO A 12 -2.20 7.05 18.30
C PRO A 12 -1.14 6.62 17.28
N GLU A 13 -0.03 6.07 17.76
CA GLU A 13 1.06 5.61 16.89
C GLU A 13 0.63 4.43 15.99
N GLN A 14 -0.13 3.49 16.54
CA GLN A 14 -0.63 2.34 15.79
C GLN A 14 -1.70 2.74 14.77
N ALA A 15 -2.58 3.67 15.12
CA ALA A 15 -3.54 4.22 14.19
C ALA A 15 -2.86 4.98 13.05
N THR A 16 -1.86 5.81 13.36
CA THR A 16 -1.05 6.50 12.35
C THR A 16 -0.36 5.49 11.41
N ALA A 17 0.22 4.42 11.95
CA ALA A 17 0.83 3.37 11.15
C ALA A 17 -0.19 2.65 10.23
N ALA A 18 -1.41 2.40 10.73
CA ALA A 18 -2.49 1.83 9.92
C ALA A 18 -2.88 2.75 8.76
N PHE A 19 -3.01 4.05 9.01
CA PHE A 19 -3.31 5.03 7.97
C PHE A 19 -2.16 5.23 6.97
N LEU A 20 -0.90 5.18 7.41
CA LEU A 20 0.25 5.23 6.51
C LEU A 20 0.26 4.09 5.46
N ARG A 21 -0.31 2.94 5.76
CA ARG A 21 -0.49 1.87 4.79
C ARG A 21 -1.45 2.26 3.65
N CYS A 22 -2.44 3.11 3.95
CA CYS A 22 -3.41 3.56 2.96
C CYS A 22 -2.85 4.69 2.09
N CYS A 23 -2.17 5.66 2.71
CA CYS A 23 -1.51 6.76 2.04
C CYS A 23 -0.16 7.02 2.71
N GLY A 24 0.93 6.98 1.96
CA GLY A 24 2.29 7.14 2.47
C GLY A 24 2.60 8.51 3.10
N SER A 25 1.76 9.53 2.90
CA SER A 25 1.96 10.84 3.51
C SER A 25 1.77 10.81 5.02
N ARG A 26 2.82 11.14 5.74
CA ARG A 26 2.80 11.23 7.22
C ARG A 26 1.79 12.28 7.70
N ARG A 27 1.76 13.44 7.05
CA ARG A 27 0.83 14.53 7.40
C ARG A 27 -0.63 14.11 7.25
N TRP A 28 -0.94 13.41 6.16
CA TRP A 28 -2.28 12.85 5.95
C TRP A 28 -2.64 11.84 7.04
N ALA A 29 -1.76 10.88 7.32
CA ALA A 29 -2.00 9.83 8.31
C ALA A 29 -2.21 10.40 9.72
N GLN A 30 -1.45 11.42 10.10
CA GLN A 30 -1.64 12.13 11.37
C GLN A 30 -2.95 12.92 11.42
N ALA A 31 -3.37 13.51 10.29
CA ALA A 31 -4.67 14.18 10.22
C ALA A 31 -5.83 13.19 10.39
N MET A 32 -5.72 12.00 9.79
CA MET A 32 -6.67 10.92 9.97
C MET A 32 -6.70 10.40 11.41
N GLU A 33 -5.54 10.24 12.03
CA GLU A 33 -5.43 9.83 13.42
C GLU A 33 -6.15 10.81 14.35
N ARG A 34 -5.89 12.11 14.21
CA ARG A 34 -6.54 13.17 15.01
C ARG A 34 -8.04 13.31 14.74
N GLY A 35 -8.51 12.87 13.58
CA GLY A 35 -9.94 12.90 13.20
C GLY A 35 -10.80 11.82 13.83
N ARG A 36 -10.20 10.87 14.56
CA ARG A 36 -10.93 9.80 15.27
C ARG A 36 -11.70 10.34 16.47
N PRO A 37 -12.80 9.68 16.87
CA PRO A 37 -13.42 8.48 16.26
C PRO A 37 -14.24 8.80 15.02
N TYR A 38 -14.37 7.80 14.13
CA TYR A 38 -15.24 7.89 12.96
C TYR A 38 -16.52 7.10 13.19
N ALA A 39 -17.67 7.73 12.91
CA ALA A 39 -18.98 7.12 13.16
C ALA A 39 -19.25 5.90 12.26
N ASP A 40 -18.82 5.98 11.00
CA ASP A 40 -19.06 4.98 9.97
C ASP A 40 -18.02 5.08 8.83
N GLY A 41 -18.10 4.19 7.83
CA GLY A 41 -17.24 4.20 6.65
C GLY A 41 -17.32 5.51 5.85
N PRO A 42 -18.53 6.03 5.54
CA PRO A 42 -18.69 7.33 4.88
C PRO A 42 -18.01 8.48 5.63
N SER A 43 -18.10 8.54 6.95
CA SER A 43 -17.44 9.59 7.74
C SER A 43 -15.91 9.44 7.75
N LEU A 44 -15.38 8.21 7.69
CA LEU A 44 -13.96 7.94 7.51
C LEU A 44 -13.48 8.45 6.15
N LEU A 45 -14.19 8.14 5.06
CA LEU A 45 -13.85 8.62 3.71
C LEU A 45 -13.93 10.14 3.60
N ALA A 46 -14.97 10.75 4.18
CA ALA A 46 -15.09 12.21 4.26
C ALA A 46 -13.93 12.83 5.07
N GLY A 47 -13.48 12.17 6.12
CA GLY A 47 -12.27 12.53 6.88
C GLY A 47 -11.02 12.50 6.00
N ALA A 48 -10.89 11.47 5.18
CA ALA A 48 -9.78 11.32 4.25
C ALA A 48 -9.72 12.47 3.22
N GLU A 49 -10.85 12.85 2.65
CA GLU A 49 -10.93 13.98 1.72
C GLU A 49 -10.57 15.31 2.40
N ARG A 50 -11.05 15.55 3.61
CA ARG A 50 -10.66 16.75 4.39
C ARG A 50 -9.16 16.76 4.68
N ALA A 51 -8.58 15.61 5.02
CA ALA A 51 -7.14 15.48 5.25
C ALA A 51 -6.32 15.73 3.97
N PHE A 52 -6.79 15.26 2.81
CA PHE A 52 -6.17 15.56 1.51
C PHE A 52 -6.19 17.05 1.16
N ALA A 53 -7.26 17.75 1.46
CA ALA A 53 -7.40 19.18 1.19
C ALA A 53 -6.38 20.04 1.97
N LEU A 54 -5.73 19.49 3.00
CA LEU A 54 -4.71 20.14 3.82
C LEU A 54 -3.29 19.86 3.34
N LEU A 55 -3.11 19.00 2.34
CA LEU A 55 -1.80 18.59 1.86
C LEU A 55 -1.21 19.62 0.90
N ALA A 56 0.08 19.87 1.07
CA ALA A 56 0.89 20.62 0.14
C ALA A 56 1.59 19.66 -0.87
N ARG A 57 2.28 20.24 -1.83
CA ARG A 57 3.04 19.51 -2.86
C ARG A 57 3.99 18.46 -2.26
N GLU A 58 4.70 18.82 -1.22
CA GLU A 58 5.69 17.96 -0.55
C GLU A 58 5.05 16.74 0.08
N ASP A 59 3.85 16.91 0.64
CA ASP A 59 3.08 15.82 1.24
C ASP A 59 2.58 14.82 0.16
N TRP A 60 2.23 15.30 -1.04
CA TRP A 60 1.87 14.45 -2.17
C TRP A 60 3.08 13.66 -2.69
N LEU A 61 4.24 14.32 -2.82
CA LEU A 61 5.47 13.67 -3.25
C LEU A 61 5.95 12.62 -2.22
N ASP A 62 5.76 12.89 -0.92
CA ASP A 62 5.98 11.90 0.13
C ASP A 62 5.09 10.66 -0.10
N ALA A 63 3.78 10.86 -0.28
CA ALA A 63 2.86 9.75 -0.60
C ALA A 63 3.28 8.98 -1.86
N PHE A 64 3.68 9.66 -2.93
CA PHE A 64 4.08 9.03 -4.19
C PHE A 64 5.34 8.18 -4.06
N SER A 65 6.28 8.58 -3.19
CA SER A 65 7.52 7.84 -2.94
C SER A 65 7.30 6.44 -2.37
N HIS A 66 6.13 6.19 -1.79
CA HIS A 66 5.71 4.91 -1.24
C HIS A 66 5.02 3.99 -2.25
N HIS A 67 4.97 4.37 -3.54
CA HIS A 67 4.45 3.52 -4.60
C HIS A 67 5.56 2.84 -5.40
N PRO A 68 5.38 1.54 -5.72
CA PRO A 68 6.28 0.86 -6.66
C PRO A 68 5.99 1.30 -8.09
N ARG A 69 6.98 1.16 -8.96
CA ARG A 69 6.76 1.30 -10.41
C ARG A 69 5.84 0.21 -10.92
N ILE A 70 4.93 0.56 -11.80
CA ILE A 70 4.05 -0.42 -12.45
C ILE A 70 4.90 -1.33 -13.35
N GLY A 71 4.73 -2.65 -13.20
CA GLY A 71 5.50 -3.66 -13.95
C GLY A 71 6.83 -4.08 -13.32
N ASP A 72 7.31 -3.39 -12.29
CA ASP A 72 8.53 -3.79 -11.55
C ASP A 72 8.22 -4.87 -10.51
N ARG A 73 8.33 -6.14 -10.94
CA ARG A 73 8.05 -7.31 -10.09
C ARG A 73 9.09 -7.54 -8.98
N GLY A 74 10.32 -7.02 -9.14
CA GLY A 74 11.43 -7.30 -8.23
C GLY A 74 11.50 -6.39 -7.00
N SER A 75 10.97 -5.18 -7.08
CA SER A 75 11.13 -4.17 -6.01
C SER A 75 9.99 -4.11 -5.00
N LEU A 76 8.82 -4.68 -5.33
CA LEU A 76 7.59 -4.55 -4.53
C LEU A 76 7.72 -5.12 -3.12
N ALA A 77 8.13 -6.38 -3.02
CA ALA A 77 8.22 -7.08 -1.72
C ALA A 77 9.39 -6.56 -0.87
N ALA A 78 10.49 -6.16 -1.50
CA ALA A 78 11.68 -5.70 -0.80
C ALA A 78 11.56 -4.28 -0.23
N ARG A 79 10.88 -3.36 -0.95
CA ARG A 79 10.78 -1.95 -0.54
C ARG A 79 9.53 -1.63 0.28
N PHE A 80 8.42 -2.36 0.08
CA PHE A 80 7.12 -2.05 0.69
C PHE A 80 6.41 -3.30 1.24
N PRO A 81 7.02 -4.04 2.17
CA PRO A 81 6.46 -5.31 2.67
C PRO A 81 5.05 -5.16 3.25
N ALA A 82 4.77 -4.05 3.93
CA ALA A 82 3.47 -3.80 4.57
C ALA A 82 2.32 -3.56 3.59
N THR A 83 2.60 -3.17 2.35
CA THR A 83 1.60 -2.86 1.30
C THR A 83 1.78 -3.70 0.04
N ALA A 84 2.77 -4.60 0.01
CA ALA A 84 3.11 -5.39 -1.17
C ALA A 84 1.91 -6.20 -1.70
N GLY A 85 1.13 -6.83 -0.81
CA GLY A 85 -0.06 -7.59 -1.18
C GLY A 85 -1.16 -6.70 -1.80
N TRP A 86 -1.39 -5.52 -1.27
CA TRP A 86 -2.35 -4.57 -1.82
C TRP A 86 -1.90 -4.05 -3.18
N SER A 87 -0.64 -3.62 -3.29
CA SER A 87 -0.09 -3.13 -4.56
C SER A 87 -0.08 -4.21 -5.64
N ALA A 88 0.24 -5.46 -5.29
CA ALA A 88 0.19 -6.59 -6.23
C ALA A 88 -1.26 -6.88 -6.70
N SER A 89 -2.23 -6.80 -5.79
CA SER A 89 -3.65 -6.96 -6.13
C SER A 89 -4.17 -5.80 -6.99
N GLU A 90 -3.75 -4.56 -6.70
CA GLU A 90 -4.11 -3.36 -7.46
C GLU A 90 -3.57 -3.42 -8.90
N GLN A 91 -2.39 -4.00 -9.10
CA GLN A 91 -1.76 -4.18 -10.42
C GLN A 91 -2.09 -5.54 -11.09
N GLY A 92 -3.17 -6.20 -10.70
CA GLY A 92 -3.54 -7.53 -11.22
C GLY A 92 -3.60 -7.61 -12.76
N GLY A 93 -4.04 -6.56 -13.43
CA GLY A 93 -4.10 -6.49 -14.89
C GLY A 93 -2.76 -6.48 -15.62
N VAL A 94 -1.63 -6.40 -14.89
CA VAL A 94 -0.27 -6.48 -15.47
C VAL A 94 0.21 -7.93 -15.61
N ARG A 95 -0.40 -8.87 -14.90
CA ARG A 95 0.10 -10.27 -14.84
C ARG A 95 0.05 -10.99 -16.18
N ASP A 96 -0.97 -10.71 -16.98
CA ASP A 96 -1.24 -11.38 -18.26
C ASP A 96 -0.80 -10.53 -19.48
N ALA A 97 -0.04 -9.45 -19.22
CA ALA A 97 0.45 -8.59 -20.28
C ALA A 97 1.59 -9.24 -21.08
N GLY A 98 1.58 -9.05 -22.40
CA GLY A 98 2.70 -9.42 -23.25
C GLY A 98 3.98 -8.67 -22.87
N GLU A 99 5.13 -9.30 -23.11
CA GLU A 99 6.46 -8.73 -22.76
C GLU A 99 6.67 -7.33 -23.35
N ASP A 100 6.22 -7.10 -24.58
CA ASP A 100 6.32 -5.80 -25.27
C ASP A 100 5.60 -4.68 -24.51
N VAL A 101 4.42 -4.96 -23.92
CA VAL A 101 3.65 -3.99 -23.15
C VAL A 101 4.33 -3.70 -21.80
N LEU A 102 4.87 -4.73 -21.15
CA LEU A 102 5.62 -4.59 -19.91
C LEU A 102 6.89 -3.75 -20.11
N ASP A 103 7.64 -4.03 -21.15
CA ASP A 103 8.82 -3.26 -21.51
C ASP A 103 8.49 -1.80 -21.85
N ALA A 104 7.39 -1.57 -22.55
CA ALA A 104 6.92 -0.22 -22.85
C ALA A 104 6.49 0.53 -21.57
N LEU A 105 5.82 -0.15 -20.64
CA LEU A 105 5.49 0.41 -19.32
C LEU A 105 6.75 0.77 -18.52
N LEU A 106 7.74 -0.13 -18.47
CA LEU A 106 9.00 0.13 -17.76
C LEU A 106 9.76 1.31 -18.35
N ARG A 107 9.86 1.40 -19.69
CA ARG A 107 10.49 2.55 -20.35
C ARG A 107 9.72 3.85 -20.07
N GLY A 108 8.40 3.83 -20.24
CA GLY A 108 7.54 4.98 -20.01
C GLY A 108 7.58 5.47 -18.55
N ASN A 109 7.64 4.56 -17.56
CA ASN A 109 7.80 4.93 -16.15
C ASN A 109 9.14 5.67 -15.91
N ARG A 110 10.24 5.23 -16.54
CA ARG A 110 11.54 5.92 -16.42
C ARG A 110 11.49 7.32 -17.03
N GLU A 111 10.88 7.44 -18.21
CA GLU A 111 10.69 8.73 -18.88
C GLU A 111 9.82 9.67 -18.05
N TYR A 112 8.72 9.14 -17.48
CA TYR A 112 7.83 9.90 -16.62
C TYR A 112 8.54 10.42 -15.37
N GLU A 113 9.31 9.56 -14.68
CA GLU A 113 10.09 9.95 -13.50
C GLU A 113 11.15 10.99 -13.84
N ALA A 114 11.85 10.83 -14.97
CA ALA A 114 12.83 11.81 -15.43
C ALA A 114 12.20 13.18 -15.70
N ARG A 115 10.96 13.20 -16.21
CA ARG A 115 10.24 14.42 -16.55
C ARG A 115 9.61 15.11 -15.34
N PHE A 116 8.97 14.36 -14.44
CA PHE A 116 8.12 14.90 -13.36
C PHE A 116 8.75 14.79 -11.96
N GLY A 117 9.82 13.99 -11.80
CA GLY A 117 10.51 13.81 -10.54
C GLY A 117 9.80 12.88 -9.54
N HIS A 118 8.76 12.17 -9.98
CA HIS A 118 8.03 11.17 -9.17
C HIS A 118 7.54 10.03 -10.04
N VAL A 119 7.22 8.89 -9.40
CA VAL A 119 6.68 7.70 -10.09
C VAL A 119 5.31 8.00 -10.71
N PHE A 120 4.98 7.29 -11.79
CA PHE A 120 3.65 7.36 -12.40
C PHE A 120 2.59 6.81 -11.45
N ILE A 121 1.71 7.70 -10.98
CA ILE A 121 0.59 7.35 -10.09
C ILE A 121 -0.67 7.20 -10.92
N VAL A 122 -1.25 6.00 -10.88
CA VAL A 122 -2.56 5.67 -11.47
C VAL A 122 -3.28 4.67 -10.60
N CYS A 123 -4.58 4.85 -10.40
CA CYS A 123 -5.42 3.84 -9.77
C CYS A 123 -5.56 2.66 -10.76
N ALA A 124 -4.74 1.64 -10.55
CA ALA A 124 -4.61 0.49 -11.46
C ALA A 124 -5.75 -0.54 -11.30
N THR A 125 -6.53 -0.46 -10.23
CA THR A 125 -7.64 -1.38 -9.97
C THR A 125 -8.64 -1.37 -11.14
N GLY A 126 -8.88 -2.55 -11.72
CA GLY A 126 -9.79 -2.73 -12.85
C GLY A 126 -9.22 -2.32 -14.22
N LYS A 127 -7.94 -1.93 -14.29
CA LYS A 127 -7.27 -1.58 -15.55
C LYS A 127 -6.32 -2.68 -16.02
N THR A 128 -6.27 -2.88 -17.32
CA THR A 128 -5.29 -3.73 -17.99
C THR A 128 -3.96 -3.00 -18.20
N ALA A 129 -2.88 -3.73 -18.45
CA ALA A 129 -1.58 -3.14 -18.75
C ALA A 129 -1.58 -2.25 -20.00
N PRO A 130 -2.25 -2.61 -21.13
CA PRO A 130 -2.40 -1.71 -22.27
C PRO A 130 -3.11 -0.39 -21.92
N GLU A 131 -4.17 -0.43 -21.10
CA GLU A 131 -4.87 0.79 -20.66
C GLU A 131 -3.97 1.68 -19.79
N MET A 132 -3.21 1.08 -18.88
CA MET A 132 -2.24 1.82 -18.07
C MET A 132 -1.14 2.44 -18.92
N LEU A 133 -0.65 1.73 -19.95
CA LEU A 133 0.33 2.26 -20.90
C LEU A 133 -0.25 3.41 -21.73
N ALA A 134 -1.50 3.32 -22.15
CA ALA A 134 -2.18 4.39 -22.87
C ALA A 134 -2.29 5.66 -22.01
N LEU A 135 -2.73 5.53 -20.75
CA LEU A 135 -2.80 6.64 -19.79
C LEU A 135 -1.42 7.26 -19.52
N LEU A 136 -0.39 6.44 -19.39
CA LEU A 136 0.97 6.93 -19.19
C LEU A 136 1.43 7.78 -20.38
N ARG A 137 1.20 7.31 -21.61
CA ARG A 137 1.54 8.04 -22.84
C ARG A 137 0.74 9.32 -23.00
N GLU A 138 -0.54 9.31 -22.65
CA GLU A 138 -1.43 10.48 -22.67
C GLU A 138 -0.93 11.57 -21.69
N ARG A 139 -0.45 11.15 -20.51
CA ARG A 139 -0.04 12.07 -19.44
C ARG A 139 1.39 12.56 -19.56
N LEU A 140 2.26 11.86 -20.30
CA LEU A 140 3.65 12.26 -20.50
C LEU A 140 3.81 13.72 -21.06
N PRO A 141 3.00 14.21 -22.02
CA PRO A 141 3.13 15.58 -22.52
C PRO A 141 2.61 16.68 -21.59
N ASN A 142 1.96 16.34 -20.47
CA ASN A 142 1.37 17.32 -19.57
C ASN A 142 2.39 18.34 -19.03
N ALA A 143 1.90 19.52 -18.65
CA ALA A 143 2.67 20.47 -17.87
C ALA A 143 2.87 19.91 -16.44
N PRO A 144 4.05 20.06 -15.80
CA PRO A 144 4.34 19.44 -14.50
C PRO A 144 3.36 19.79 -13.39
N ALA A 145 2.82 21.01 -13.37
CA ALA A 145 1.83 21.41 -12.35
C ALA A 145 0.49 20.65 -12.55
N ALA A 146 0.01 20.58 -13.79
CA ALA A 146 -1.23 19.86 -14.11
C ALA A 146 -1.08 18.37 -13.85
N GLU A 147 0.09 17.79 -14.18
CA GLU A 147 0.36 16.38 -13.95
C GLU A 147 0.40 16.01 -12.46
N LEU A 148 0.95 16.90 -11.64
CA LEU A 148 0.97 16.71 -10.19
C LEU A 148 -0.44 16.65 -9.60
N GLU A 149 -1.36 17.50 -10.06
CA GLU A 149 -2.78 17.48 -9.64
C GLU A 149 -3.48 16.20 -10.07
N ILE A 150 -3.21 15.72 -11.30
CA ILE A 150 -3.76 14.45 -11.80
C ILE A 150 -3.23 13.29 -10.96
N ALA A 151 -1.93 13.26 -10.67
CA ALA A 151 -1.33 12.23 -9.83
C ALA A 151 -1.91 12.24 -8.40
N ALA A 152 -2.14 13.43 -7.82
CA ALA A 152 -2.79 13.57 -6.51
C ALA A 152 -4.25 13.07 -6.53
N ALA A 153 -4.98 13.33 -7.61
CA ALA A 153 -6.33 12.79 -7.78
C ALA A 153 -6.35 11.25 -7.89
N GLU A 154 -5.40 10.66 -8.59
CA GLU A 154 -5.25 9.20 -8.65
C GLU A 154 -4.85 8.62 -7.28
N GLN A 155 -3.97 9.30 -6.53
CA GLN A 155 -3.61 8.92 -5.16
C GLN A 155 -4.84 8.90 -4.24
N ARG A 156 -5.75 9.86 -4.35
CA ARG A 156 -7.01 9.86 -3.58
C ARG A 156 -7.84 8.62 -3.84
N LYS A 157 -8.00 8.22 -5.10
CA LYS A 157 -8.73 6.99 -5.48
C LYS A 157 -8.09 5.74 -4.87
N ILE A 158 -6.76 5.63 -4.95
CA ILE A 158 -6.01 4.51 -4.35
C ILE A 158 -6.22 4.49 -2.83
N THR A 159 -6.15 5.64 -2.18
CA THR A 159 -6.31 5.75 -0.73
C THR A 159 -7.72 5.35 -0.29
N ALA A 160 -8.77 5.75 -1.02
CA ALA A 160 -10.15 5.34 -0.73
C ALA A 160 -10.30 3.80 -0.78
N ILE A 161 -9.80 3.16 -1.85
CA ILE A 161 -9.82 1.70 -1.98
C ILE A 161 -9.05 1.03 -0.84
N ARG A 162 -7.91 1.58 -0.43
CA ARG A 162 -7.11 1.02 0.66
C ARG A 162 -7.76 1.19 2.03
N LEU A 163 -8.49 2.28 2.26
CA LEU A 163 -9.31 2.45 3.46
C LEU A 163 -10.44 1.42 3.52
N GLU A 164 -11.11 1.15 2.40
CA GLU A 164 -12.12 0.10 2.33
C GLU A 164 -11.51 -1.29 2.61
N LYS A 165 -10.35 -1.60 2.05
CA LYS A 165 -9.60 -2.84 2.34
C LYS A 165 -9.21 -2.92 3.82
N LEU A 166 -8.72 -1.82 4.41
CA LEU A 166 -8.37 -1.75 5.82
C LEU A 166 -9.55 -2.11 6.73
N LEU A 167 -10.75 -1.64 6.37
CA LEU A 167 -11.98 -1.99 7.09
C LEU A 167 -12.43 -3.43 6.83
N ALA A 168 -12.31 -3.93 5.60
CA ALA A 168 -12.73 -5.29 5.21
C ALA A 168 -11.84 -6.38 5.79
N GLU A 169 -10.53 -6.20 5.74
CA GLU A 169 -9.54 -7.17 6.25
C GLU A 169 -9.48 -7.20 7.79
N GLY A 170 -10.14 -6.23 8.44
CA GLY A 170 -9.89 -5.90 9.83
C GLY A 170 -8.47 -5.36 10.00
N LEU A 171 -8.20 -4.77 11.14
CA LEU A 171 -6.85 -4.29 11.48
C LEU A 171 -5.90 -5.48 11.71
N ARG A 172 -5.54 -6.17 10.65
CA ARG A 172 -4.32 -6.97 10.65
C ARG A 172 -3.17 -5.96 10.63
N MET A 173 -2.86 -5.43 11.83
CA MET A 173 -1.55 -4.86 12.07
C MET A 173 -0.59 -5.92 11.57
N SER A 174 0.28 -5.58 10.65
CA SER A 174 1.28 -6.52 10.15
C SER A 174 2.04 -7.06 11.35
N GLY A 175 1.57 -8.20 11.84
CA GLY A 175 2.33 -8.99 12.77
C GLY A 175 3.64 -9.38 12.09
N ILE A 176 4.60 -9.78 12.86
CA ILE A 176 5.76 -10.46 12.32
C ILE A 176 5.21 -11.69 11.59
N THR A 177 5.33 -11.72 10.27
CA THR A 177 5.01 -12.90 9.47
C THR A 177 6.27 -13.73 9.32
N THR A 178 6.12 -15.03 9.39
CA THR A 178 7.20 -15.97 9.08
C THR A 178 6.70 -16.96 8.04
N HIS A 179 7.57 -17.34 7.13
CA HIS A 179 7.33 -18.42 6.18
C HIS A 179 8.33 -19.54 6.46
N VAL A 180 7.82 -20.74 6.66
CA VAL A 180 8.65 -21.92 6.85
C VAL A 180 8.58 -22.78 5.60
N LEU A 181 9.74 -23.09 5.03
CA LEU A 181 9.86 -23.89 3.82
C LEU A 181 10.46 -25.26 4.19
N ASP A 182 9.81 -26.32 3.75
CA ASP A 182 10.38 -27.67 3.73
C ASP A 182 11.28 -27.79 2.49
N THR A 183 12.58 -27.61 2.70
CA THR A 183 13.58 -27.64 1.62
C THR A 183 13.78 -29.05 1.05
N SER A 184 13.37 -30.11 1.78
CA SER A 184 13.46 -31.50 1.30
C SER A 184 12.33 -31.83 0.32
N LEU A 185 11.19 -31.20 0.49
CA LEU A 185 9.99 -31.37 -0.35
C LEU A 185 9.81 -30.24 -1.37
N GLY A 186 10.59 -29.17 -1.26
CA GLY A 186 10.50 -27.99 -2.14
C GLY A 186 9.17 -27.24 -2.06
N ARG A 187 8.49 -27.27 -0.91
CA ARG A 187 7.17 -26.67 -0.70
C ARG A 187 7.05 -26.00 0.68
N PRO A 188 6.04 -25.14 0.90
CA PRO A 188 5.73 -24.60 2.22
C PRO A 188 5.47 -25.68 3.25
N ALA A 189 5.98 -25.47 4.47
CA ALA A 189 5.80 -26.40 5.59
C ALA A 189 4.58 -26.00 6.42
N SER A 190 3.47 -26.71 6.25
CA SER A 190 2.24 -26.52 7.02
C SER A 190 2.31 -27.19 8.40
N GLY A 191 1.63 -26.60 9.42
CA GLY A 191 1.52 -27.16 10.75
C GLY A 191 2.76 -27.01 11.64
N VAL A 192 3.76 -26.22 11.24
CA VAL A 192 4.93 -25.95 12.07
C VAL A 192 4.56 -24.98 13.18
N ALA A 193 4.80 -25.37 14.44
CA ALA A 193 4.55 -24.50 15.59
C ALA A 193 5.55 -23.33 15.61
N VAL A 194 5.03 -22.11 15.72
CA VAL A 194 5.81 -20.85 15.73
C VAL A 194 5.53 -20.12 17.02
N ARG A 195 6.58 -19.57 17.63
CA ARG A 195 6.51 -18.74 18.83
C ARG A 195 7.26 -17.44 18.60
N LEU A 196 6.62 -16.31 18.89
CA LEU A 196 7.22 -14.99 18.86
C LEU A 196 7.58 -14.56 20.28
N GLU A 197 8.84 -14.22 20.49
CA GLU A 197 9.36 -13.76 21.77
C GLU A 197 10.11 -12.41 21.60
N ARG A 198 10.00 -11.57 22.60
CA ARG A 198 10.78 -10.33 22.72
C ARG A 198 11.80 -10.47 23.83
N ARG A 199 13.04 -10.10 23.56
CA ARG A 199 14.08 -10.06 24.58
C ARG A 199 13.96 -8.80 25.43
N GLU A 200 13.88 -8.97 26.76
CA GLU A 200 13.96 -7.90 27.74
C GLU A 200 15.09 -8.19 28.72
N GLY A 201 16.20 -7.48 28.55
CA GLY A 201 17.42 -7.75 29.34
C GLY A 201 17.97 -9.16 29.06
N SER A 202 17.98 -10.02 30.11
CA SER A 202 18.40 -11.42 30.04
C SER A 202 17.24 -12.40 29.83
N SER A 203 16.00 -11.93 29.83
CA SER A 203 14.79 -12.75 29.74
C SER A 203 14.12 -12.62 28.37
N TRP A 204 13.35 -13.68 27.99
CA TRP A 204 12.50 -13.69 26.81
C TRP A 204 11.05 -13.69 27.26
N ILE A 205 10.25 -12.78 26.69
CA ILE A 205 8.82 -12.66 26.95
C ILE A 205 8.08 -13.13 25.70
N GLU A 206 7.23 -14.14 25.85
CA GLU A 206 6.37 -14.63 24.76
C GLU A 206 5.34 -13.54 24.41
N LEU A 207 5.31 -13.13 23.14
CA LEU A 207 4.35 -12.16 22.58
C LEU A 207 3.21 -12.86 21.86
N GLY A 208 3.42 -14.10 21.39
CA GLY A 208 2.40 -14.87 20.69
C GLY A 208 2.91 -16.21 20.21
N ARG A 209 1.96 -17.08 19.87
CA ARG A 209 2.22 -18.39 19.25
C ARG A 209 1.20 -18.69 18.17
N GLY A 210 1.57 -19.51 17.22
CA GLY A 210 0.71 -19.96 16.14
C GLY A 210 1.26 -21.21 15.46
N GLY A 211 0.67 -21.57 14.35
CA GLY A 211 1.18 -22.61 13.46
C GLY A 211 1.12 -22.11 12.02
N THR A 212 2.02 -22.60 11.17
CA THR A 212 2.00 -22.29 9.75
C THR A 212 0.77 -22.92 9.09
N ASP A 213 0.20 -22.21 8.13
CA ASP A 213 -0.90 -22.68 7.28
C ASP A 213 -0.37 -23.44 6.03
N VAL A 214 -1.21 -23.58 5.02
CA VAL A 214 -0.85 -24.29 3.77
C VAL A 214 0.23 -23.60 2.94
N ASP A 215 0.45 -22.32 3.21
CA ASP A 215 1.46 -21.50 2.52
C ASP A 215 2.77 -21.38 3.32
N GLY A 216 2.86 -22.05 4.51
CA GLY A 216 4.02 -22.10 5.41
C GLY A 216 4.14 -20.88 6.28
#